data_82a1742aab893e667f30c9a44e336545
#
_entry.id   82a1742aab893e667f30c9a44e336545
#
_cell.length_a   1.000
_cell.length_b   1.000
_cell.length_c   1.000
_cell.angle_alpha   90.00
_cell.angle_beta   90.00
_cell.angle_gamma   90.00
#
_symmetry.space_group_name_H-M   'P 1'
#
loop_
_entity.id
_entity.type
_entity.pdbx_description
1 polymer ?
#
loop_
_entity_poly.entity_id
_entity_poly.type
_entity_poly.pdbx_seq_one_letter_code
_entity_poly.pdbx_strand_id
1 'polypeptide(L)'
;MNTFIHHIEIILYVQDQEQSAIFYEKLLCQKPSLHVPGMTEFTINDSCKLGLMPNSGISKIVSPILPQPATGTGIPRCELYLKVENIDTAFELALNCGAQLISPVQERNWGDTVCYFADADGHVIAFAKQT
;
A
#
# COMPACT_ATOMS: atom_id res chain seq x y z
N MET A 1 23.69 -0.36 16.11
CA MET A 1 22.64 -0.51 17.13
C MET A 1 21.82 -1.76 16.83
N ASN A 2 21.64 -2.59 17.83
CA ASN A 2 20.78 -3.76 17.69
C ASN A 2 19.36 -3.40 18.08
N THR A 3 18.44 -3.91 17.29
CA THR A 3 17.01 -3.84 17.60
C THR A 3 16.47 -5.27 17.62
N PHE A 4 15.49 -5.52 18.47
CA PHE A 4 14.85 -6.82 18.48
C PHE A 4 13.88 -7.00 17.28
N ILE A 5 13.57 -5.92 16.56
CA ILE A 5 12.74 -5.97 15.38
C ILE A 5 13.65 -6.13 14.17
N HIS A 6 13.52 -7.24 13.44
CA HIS A 6 14.36 -7.51 12.28
C HIS A 6 13.59 -7.59 10.96
N HIS A 7 12.27 -7.43 11.01
CA HIS A 7 11.42 -7.47 9.81
C HIS A 7 10.17 -6.67 10.08
N ILE A 8 9.69 -5.94 9.06
CA ILE A 8 8.45 -5.17 9.15
C ILE A 8 7.53 -5.62 8.03
N GLU A 9 6.29 -5.89 8.36
CA GLU A 9 5.25 -6.08 7.38
C GLU A 9 4.19 -5.00 7.58
N ILE A 10 3.89 -4.27 6.51
CA ILE A 10 2.81 -3.28 6.50
C ILE A 10 1.59 -3.97 5.91
N ILE A 11 0.51 -4.05 6.67
CA ILE A 11 -0.70 -4.75 6.24
C ILE A 11 -1.80 -3.72 5.99
N LEU A 12 -2.34 -3.73 4.78
CA LEU A 12 -3.48 -2.91 4.40
C LEU A 12 -4.75 -3.73 4.54
N TYR A 13 -5.74 -3.17 5.21
CA TYR A 13 -7.04 -3.79 5.33
C TYR A 13 -7.86 -3.43 4.10
N VAL A 14 -8.38 -4.44 3.42
CA VAL A 14 -9.03 -4.26 2.12
C VAL A 14 -10.41 -4.90 2.13
N GLN A 15 -11.31 -4.36 1.32
CA GLN A 15 -12.64 -4.91 1.20
C GLN A 15 -12.65 -6.18 0.35
N ASP A 16 -11.86 -6.19 -0.73
CA ASP A 16 -11.81 -7.30 -1.68
C ASP A 16 -10.36 -7.72 -1.91
N GLN A 17 -9.97 -8.82 -1.26
CA GLN A 17 -8.59 -9.31 -1.31
C GLN A 17 -8.13 -9.62 -2.75
N GLU A 18 -8.98 -10.26 -3.54
CA GLU A 18 -8.61 -10.66 -4.90
C GLU A 18 -8.38 -9.46 -5.80
N GLN A 19 -9.27 -8.48 -5.77
CA GLN A 19 -9.12 -7.27 -6.58
C GLN A 19 -7.91 -6.45 -6.14
N SER A 20 -7.69 -6.34 -4.84
CA SER A 20 -6.51 -5.64 -4.32
C SER A 20 -5.22 -6.35 -4.70
N ALA A 21 -5.21 -7.68 -4.67
CA ALA A 21 -4.03 -8.46 -5.07
C ALA A 21 -3.70 -8.21 -6.54
N ILE A 22 -4.70 -8.17 -7.41
CA ILE A 22 -4.50 -7.89 -8.84
C ILE A 22 -3.93 -6.47 -9.03
N PHE A 23 -4.49 -5.50 -8.31
CA PHE A 23 -4.04 -4.11 -8.39
C PHE A 23 -2.57 -3.98 -7.97
N TYR A 24 -2.21 -4.54 -6.81
CA TYR A 24 -0.85 -4.40 -6.28
C TYR A 24 0.17 -5.25 -7.04
N GLU A 25 -0.24 -6.37 -7.62
CA GLU A 25 0.64 -7.14 -8.50
C GLU A 25 1.10 -6.28 -9.68
N LYS A 26 0.17 -5.53 -10.29
CA LYS A 26 0.48 -4.64 -11.41
C LYS A 26 1.30 -3.43 -10.94
N LEU A 27 0.88 -2.79 -9.85
CA LEU A 27 1.54 -1.60 -9.35
C LEU A 27 2.97 -1.86 -8.92
N LEU A 28 3.22 -2.99 -8.25
CA LEU A 28 4.53 -3.36 -7.74
C LEU A 28 5.37 -4.14 -8.77
N CYS A 29 4.79 -4.46 -9.92
CA CYS A 29 5.44 -5.21 -11.00
C CYS A 29 6.02 -6.53 -10.51
N GLN A 30 5.30 -7.23 -9.62
CA GLN A 30 5.75 -8.51 -9.08
C GLN A 30 4.54 -9.33 -8.61
N LYS A 31 4.74 -10.65 -8.61
CA LYS A 31 3.72 -11.55 -8.09
C LYS A 31 3.78 -11.61 -6.57
N PRO A 32 2.67 -11.90 -5.90
CA PRO A 32 2.72 -12.08 -4.45
C PRO A 32 3.62 -13.26 -4.07
N SER A 33 4.32 -13.11 -2.95
CA SER A 33 5.11 -14.20 -2.36
C SER A 33 4.25 -15.17 -1.56
N LEU A 34 3.04 -14.72 -1.17
CA LEU A 34 2.02 -15.56 -0.53
C LEU A 34 0.66 -15.07 -1.00
N HIS A 35 -0.22 -16.00 -1.36
CA HIS A 35 -1.59 -15.65 -1.70
C HIS A 35 -2.50 -16.81 -1.29
N VAL A 36 -3.10 -16.66 -0.12
CA VAL A 36 -4.03 -17.64 0.44
C VAL A 36 -5.27 -16.92 0.92
N PRO A 37 -6.40 -17.59 1.12
CA PRO A 37 -7.57 -16.94 1.69
C PRO A 37 -7.22 -16.25 3.01
N GLY A 38 -7.44 -14.96 3.10
CA GLY A 38 -7.18 -14.17 4.30
C GLY A 38 -5.86 -13.42 4.34
N MET A 39 -4.91 -13.70 3.44
CA MET A 39 -3.64 -12.98 3.41
C MET A 39 -2.96 -13.06 2.05
N THR A 40 -2.59 -11.91 1.52
CA THR A 40 -1.73 -11.79 0.35
C THR A 40 -0.50 -10.99 0.76
N GLU A 41 0.69 -11.46 0.40
CA GLU A 41 1.94 -10.76 0.76
C GLU A 41 2.80 -10.54 -0.47
N PHE A 42 3.41 -9.37 -0.52
CA PHE A 42 4.42 -9.01 -1.51
C PHE A 42 5.72 -8.71 -0.79
N THR A 43 6.81 -9.33 -1.21
CA THR A 43 8.12 -9.07 -0.63
C THR A 43 8.72 -7.83 -1.31
N ILE A 44 8.83 -6.74 -0.55
CA ILE A 44 9.38 -5.49 -1.08
C ILE A 44 10.91 -5.54 -1.09
N ASN A 45 11.49 -5.97 0.02
CA ASN A 45 12.93 -6.24 0.13
C ASN A 45 13.14 -7.23 1.29
N ASP A 46 14.40 -7.46 1.66
CA ASP A 46 14.74 -8.46 2.68
C ASP A 46 14.16 -8.17 4.05
N SER A 47 13.78 -6.93 4.31
CA SER A 47 13.32 -6.50 5.65
C SER A 47 11.90 -6.00 5.67
N CYS A 48 11.20 -5.99 4.53
CA CYS A 48 9.86 -5.40 4.46
C CYS A 48 8.95 -6.16 3.50
N LYS A 49 7.74 -6.45 3.97
CA LYS A 49 6.65 -6.98 3.14
C LYS A 49 5.46 -6.05 3.18
N LEU A 50 4.68 -6.08 2.12
CA LEU A 50 3.35 -5.47 2.06
C LEU A 50 2.33 -6.59 2.07
N GLY A 51 1.41 -6.54 3.02
CA GLY A 51 0.32 -7.51 3.14
C GLY A 51 -1.03 -6.90 2.83
N LEU A 52 -1.93 -7.72 2.33
CA LEU A 52 -3.33 -7.37 2.11
C LEU A 52 -4.18 -8.35 2.91
N MET A 53 -5.02 -7.82 3.79
CA MET A 53 -5.85 -8.63 4.66
C MET A 53 -7.30 -8.17 4.54
N PRO A 54 -8.25 -9.08 4.25
CA PRO A 54 -9.64 -8.65 4.10
C PRO A 54 -10.20 -8.12 5.42
N ASN A 55 -11.01 -7.07 5.31
CA ASN A 55 -11.66 -6.44 6.47
C ASN A 55 -12.38 -7.47 7.35
N SER A 56 -13.06 -8.44 6.73
CA SER A 56 -13.80 -9.47 7.46
C SER A 56 -12.90 -10.35 8.30
N GLY A 57 -11.67 -10.59 7.82
CA GLY A 57 -10.71 -11.42 8.54
C GLY A 57 -10.18 -10.72 9.77
N ILE A 58 -9.67 -9.50 9.59
CA ILE A 58 -9.09 -8.74 10.71
C ILE A 58 -10.17 -8.34 11.74
N SER A 59 -11.40 -8.13 11.27
CA SER A 59 -12.51 -7.78 12.14
C SER A 59 -12.71 -8.83 13.24
N LYS A 60 -12.55 -10.11 12.91
CA LYS A 60 -12.69 -11.21 13.89
C LYS A 60 -11.62 -11.17 14.97
N ILE A 61 -10.49 -10.54 14.68
CA ILE A 61 -9.36 -10.48 15.61
C ILE A 61 -9.47 -9.26 16.52
N VAL A 62 -9.79 -8.10 15.96
CA VAL A 62 -9.75 -6.83 16.69
C VAL A 62 -11.05 -6.47 17.39
N SER A 63 -12.19 -6.98 16.91
CA SER A 63 -13.49 -6.70 17.52
C SER A 63 -13.75 -7.64 18.69
N PRO A 64 -14.43 -7.23 19.74
CA PRO A 64 -15.09 -5.92 19.94
C PRO A 64 -14.19 -4.87 20.59
N ILE A 65 -12.92 -5.16 20.85
CA ILE A 65 -12.02 -4.20 21.53
C ILE A 65 -11.86 -2.94 20.69
N LEU A 66 -11.68 -3.11 19.38
CA LEU A 66 -11.64 -2.00 18.44
C LEU A 66 -12.82 -2.09 17.48
N PRO A 67 -13.25 -0.96 16.90
CA PRO A 67 -14.26 -0.97 15.85
C PRO A 67 -13.81 -1.80 14.66
N GLN A 68 -14.76 -2.31 13.91
CA GLN A 68 -14.45 -3.06 12.69
C GLN A 68 -13.77 -2.13 11.68
N PRO A 69 -12.66 -2.57 11.05
CA PRO A 69 -11.92 -1.71 10.11
C PRO A 69 -12.77 -1.18 8.95
N ALA A 70 -13.78 -1.93 8.50
CA ALA A 70 -14.66 -1.48 7.43
C ALA A 70 -15.39 -0.18 7.75
N THR A 71 -15.58 0.17 9.03
CA THR A 71 -16.23 1.42 9.42
C THR A 71 -15.38 2.64 9.10
N GLY A 72 -14.08 2.46 8.86
CA GLY A 72 -13.17 3.54 8.50
C GLY A 72 -12.74 3.52 7.03
N THR A 73 -13.39 2.71 6.20
CA THR A 73 -13.03 2.62 4.77
C THR A 73 -13.10 3.98 4.09
N GLY A 74 -12.07 4.28 3.30
CA GLY A 74 -11.98 5.53 2.56
C GLY A 74 -11.38 6.69 3.33
N ILE A 75 -11.11 6.51 4.63
CA ILE A 75 -10.48 7.55 5.45
C ILE A 75 -8.97 7.27 5.50
N PRO A 76 -8.13 8.13 4.91
CA PRO A 76 -6.69 7.89 4.90
C PRO A 76 -6.10 8.13 6.28
N ARG A 77 -5.31 7.17 6.77
CA ARG A 77 -4.67 7.25 8.09
C ARG A 77 -3.16 7.08 8.04
N CYS A 78 -2.66 6.56 6.92
CA CYS A 78 -1.23 6.39 6.68
C CYS A 78 -1.01 6.32 5.18
N GLU A 79 0.23 6.21 4.75
CA GLU A 79 0.53 6.11 3.34
C GLU A 79 1.73 5.20 3.09
N LEU A 80 1.76 4.61 1.90
CA LEU A 80 2.94 3.92 1.40
C LEU A 80 3.78 4.95 0.66
N TYR A 81 4.96 5.26 1.18
CA TYR A 81 5.88 6.22 0.57
C TYR A 81 6.98 5.46 -0.15
N LEU A 82 6.83 5.26 -1.44
CA LEU A 82 7.68 4.37 -2.23
C LEU A 82 8.69 5.20 -3.01
N LYS A 83 9.96 5.05 -2.65
CA LYS A 83 11.04 5.71 -3.40
C LYS A 83 11.30 4.93 -4.68
N VAL A 84 11.39 5.64 -5.80
CA VAL A 84 11.57 5.05 -7.13
C VAL A 84 12.69 5.75 -7.89
N GLU A 85 13.25 5.07 -8.87
CA GLU A 85 14.26 5.65 -9.73
C GLU A 85 13.68 6.65 -10.73
N ASN A 86 12.53 6.32 -11.33
CA ASN A 86 11.90 7.14 -12.35
C ASN A 86 10.47 7.43 -11.95
N ILE A 87 10.23 8.65 -11.48
CA ILE A 87 8.92 9.03 -10.97
C ILE A 87 7.88 9.16 -12.09
N ASP A 88 8.30 9.58 -13.28
CA ASP A 88 7.36 9.71 -14.40
C ASP A 88 6.85 8.35 -14.84
N THR A 89 7.71 7.35 -14.87
CA THR A 89 7.31 5.96 -15.16
C THR A 89 6.37 5.43 -14.09
N ALA A 90 6.65 5.69 -12.81
CA ALA A 90 5.79 5.26 -11.71
C ALA A 90 4.42 5.95 -11.79
N PHE A 91 4.39 7.22 -12.12
CA PHE A 91 3.15 7.98 -12.29
C PHE A 91 2.27 7.36 -13.37
N GLU A 92 2.83 7.09 -14.55
CA GLU A 92 2.10 6.49 -15.66
C GLU A 92 1.62 5.07 -15.32
N LEU A 93 2.46 4.30 -14.65
CA LEU A 93 2.12 2.95 -14.22
C LEU A 93 0.89 2.97 -13.28
N ALA A 94 0.88 3.88 -12.32
CA ALA A 94 -0.22 3.99 -11.37
C ALA A 94 -1.52 4.36 -12.09
N LEU A 95 -1.48 5.29 -13.03
CA LEU A 95 -2.65 5.62 -13.85
C LEU A 95 -3.15 4.40 -14.61
N ASN A 96 -2.25 3.64 -15.22
CA ASN A 96 -2.60 2.46 -16.01
C ASN A 96 -3.16 1.33 -15.15
N CYS A 97 -2.79 1.28 -13.87
CA CYS A 97 -3.34 0.31 -12.91
C CYS A 97 -4.73 0.69 -12.41
N GLY A 98 -5.21 1.88 -12.75
CA GLY A 98 -6.52 2.35 -12.30
C GLY A 98 -6.49 3.00 -10.92
N ALA A 99 -5.32 3.38 -10.39
CA ALA A 99 -5.23 4.13 -9.15
C ALA A 99 -5.89 5.49 -9.31
N GLN A 100 -6.53 5.96 -8.26
CA GLN A 100 -7.12 7.30 -8.26
C GLN A 100 -6.02 8.34 -8.08
N LEU A 101 -5.91 9.28 -9.02
CA LEU A 101 -4.94 10.36 -8.89
C LEU A 101 -5.41 11.35 -7.82
N ILE A 102 -4.53 11.61 -6.84
CA ILE A 102 -4.78 12.57 -5.77
C ILE A 102 -4.02 13.86 -6.03
N SER A 103 -2.71 13.75 -6.31
CA SER A 103 -1.86 14.91 -6.59
C SER A 103 -0.81 14.55 -7.64
N PRO A 104 -0.68 15.35 -8.70
CA PRO A 104 0.32 15.05 -9.74
C PRO A 104 1.74 15.27 -9.21
N VAL A 105 2.72 14.94 -10.04
CA VAL A 105 4.14 15.08 -9.70
C VAL A 105 4.46 16.54 -9.39
N GLN A 106 4.97 16.78 -8.17
CA GLN A 106 5.35 18.11 -7.68
C GLN A 106 6.54 18.01 -6.74
N GLU A 107 7.37 19.04 -6.73
CA GLU A 107 8.41 19.17 -5.71
C GLU A 107 7.77 19.53 -4.38
N ARG A 108 8.26 18.90 -3.31
CA ARG A 108 7.78 19.16 -1.96
C ARG A 108 8.89 19.79 -1.13
N ASN A 109 8.49 20.44 -0.03
CA ASN A 109 9.43 21.22 0.78
C ASN A 109 10.35 20.38 1.67
N TRP A 110 10.23 19.05 1.63
CA TRP A 110 11.14 18.15 2.35
C TRP A 110 12.20 17.50 1.47
N GLY A 111 12.36 17.99 0.23
CA GLY A 111 13.47 17.59 -0.63
C GLY A 111 13.15 16.48 -1.62
N ASP A 112 11.90 16.06 -1.71
CA ASP A 112 11.47 15.04 -2.66
C ASP A 112 10.49 15.61 -3.68
N THR A 113 10.49 14.99 -4.84
CA THR A 113 9.46 15.19 -5.86
C THR A 113 8.51 14.01 -5.73
N VAL A 114 7.20 14.26 -5.56
CA VAL A 114 6.24 13.25 -5.13
C VAL A 114 4.94 13.35 -5.90
N CYS A 115 4.34 12.22 -6.21
CA CYS A 115 2.96 12.15 -6.67
C CYS A 115 2.17 11.22 -5.74
N TYR A 116 0.86 11.46 -5.65
CA TYR A 116 -0.01 10.76 -4.72
C TYR A 116 -1.19 10.13 -5.44
N PHE A 117 -1.48 8.90 -5.07
CA PHE A 117 -2.61 8.12 -5.58
C PHE A 117 -3.35 7.46 -4.42
N ALA A 118 -4.53 6.95 -4.69
CA ALA A 118 -5.27 6.11 -3.75
C ALA A 118 -5.69 4.82 -4.43
N ASP A 119 -5.75 3.74 -3.65
CA ASP A 119 -6.32 2.49 -4.11
C ASP A 119 -7.84 2.48 -3.89
N ALA A 120 -8.51 1.34 -4.19
CA ALA A 120 -9.95 1.24 -4.10
C ALA A 120 -10.49 1.38 -2.68
N ASP A 121 -9.65 1.14 -1.67
CA ASP A 121 -10.04 1.27 -0.27
C ASP A 121 -9.68 2.63 0.31
N GLY A 122 -9.06 3.51 -0.47
CA GLY A 122 -8.65 4.83 -0.02
C GLY A 122 -7.28 4.86 0.64
N HIS A 123 -6.50 3.78 0.53
CA HIS A 123 -5.11 3.80 1.02
C HIS A 123 -4.27 4.68 0.11
N VAL A 124 -3.50 5.57 0.72
CA VAL A 124 -2.67 6.52 -0.03
C VAL A 124 -1.34 5.86 -0.43
N ILE A 125 -0.97 6.04 -1.69
CA ILE A 125 0.27 5.54 -2.26
C ILE A 125 1.02 6.74 -2.82
N ALA A 126 2.21 6.99 -2.32
CA ALA A 126 3.07 8.06 -2.83
C ALA A 126 4.26 7.44 -3.54
N PHE A 127 4.57 7.95 -4.72
CA PHE A 127 5.85 7.67 -5.38
C PHE A 127 6.72 8.88 -5.26
N ALA A 128 7.95 8.68 -4.83
CA ALA A 128 8.85 9.78 -4.52
C ALA A 128 10.25 9.53 -5.09
N LYS A 129 10.88 10.64 -5.43
CA LYS A 129 12.28 10.66 -5.84
C LYS A 129 12.91 11.91 -5.27
N GLN A 130 14.14 11.80 -4.79
CA GLN A 130 14.88 12.97 -4.30
C GLN A 130 15.00 14.01 -5.42
N THR A 131 14.67 15.24 -5.09
CA THR A 131 14.74 16.37 -6.03
C THR A 131 16.17 16.71 -6.42
#